data_4dd00ced5bbeeba72dcd9339de2f7087
#
_entry.id   4dd00ced5bbeeba72dcd9339de2f7087
#
_cell.length_a   1.000
_cell.length_b   1.000
_cell.length_c   1.000
_cell.angle_alpha   90.00
_cell.angle_beta   90.00
_cell.angle_gamma   90.00
#
_symmetry.space_group_name_H-M   'P 1'
#
loop_
_entity.id
_entity.type
_entity.pdbx_description
1 polymer ?
#
loop_
_entity_poly.entity_id
_entity_poly.type
_entity_poly.pdbx_seq_one_letter_code
_entity_poly.pdbx_strand_id
1 'polypeptide(L)'
;DISLWLEFRRVLFRSENVRLTLNQKAKDLDRQKQEFQTKVQNNAYLTQERAQQEYNRIAKLEQDLQNLGNKLQSELMSENEKNSLQLRDSINAFLKEYNKTRGYSMIISNTGFDNLLYADSIYNITREILEGLNARYSSPVKK
;
A
#
# COMPACT_ATOMS: atom_id res chain seq x y z
N ASP A 1 17.21 -11.14 0.02
CA ASP A 1 17.30 -10.03 0.98
C ASP A 1 16.10 -10.07 1.91
N ILE A 2 16.32 -10.47 3.16
CA ILE A 2 15.32 -10.39 4.25
C ILE A 2 14.72 -8.98 4.32
N SER A 3 15.47 -7.96 3.86
CA SER A 3 14.99 -6.58 3.80
C SER A 3 13.76 -6.43 2.90
N LEU A 4 13.70 -7.11 1.76
CA LEU A 4 12.57 -6.98 0.82
C LEU A 4 11.26 -7.57 1.40
N TRP A 5 11.35 -8.72 2.07
CA TRP A 5 10.21 -9.33 2.74
C TRP A 5 9.76 -8.53 3.98
N LEU A 6 10.72 -8.00 4.73
CA LEU A 6 10.43 -7.12 5.87
C LEU A 6 9.85 -5.78 5.41
N GLU A 7 10.31 -5.22 4.28
CA GLU A 7 9.72 -4.01 3.71
C GLU A 7 8.32 -4.24 3.19
N PHE A 8 8.09 -5.35 2.45
CA PHE A 8 6.74 -5.72 2.01
C PHE A 8 5.77 -5.89 3.19
N ARG A 9 6.21 -6.57 4.25
CA ARG A 9 5.43 -6.71 5.49
C ARG A 9 5.19 -5.35 6.17
N ARG A 10 6.18 -4.46 6.19
CA ARG A 10 6.03 -3.07 6.69
C ARG A 10 4.98 -2.30 5.93
N VAL A 11 4.97 -2.39 4.60
CA VAL A 11 3.99 -1.70 3.76
C VAL A 11 2.57 -2.19 4.05
N LEU A 12 2.37 -3.51 4.18
CA LEU A 12 1.08 -4.06 4.54
C LEU A 12 0.59 -3.56 5.91
N PHE A 13 1.45 -3.61 6.94
CA PHE A 13 1.11 -3.08 8.27
C PHE A 13 0.85 -1.58 8.25
N ARG A 14 1.63 -0.82 7.48
CA ARG A 14 1.46 0.62 7.35
C ARG A 14 0.15 0.98 6.66
N SER A 15 -0.22 0.28 5.59
CA SER A 15 -1.48 0.49 4.89
C SER A 15 -2.69 0.21 5.78
N GLU A 16 -2.63 -0.84 6.60
CA GLU A 16 -3.69 -1.18 7.54
C GLU A 16 -3.79 -0.15 8.68
N ASN A 17 -2.69 0.27 9.26
CA ASN A 17 -2.66 1.31 10.29
C ASN A 17 -3.16 2.65 9.76
N VAL A 18 -2.81 3.03 8.53
CA VAL A 18 -3.32 4.23 7.85
C VAL A 18 -4.83 4.15 7.71
N ARG A 19 -5.37 3.02 7.23
CA ARG A 19 -6.81 2.82 7.08
C ARG A 19 -7.54 2.91 8.42
N LEU A 20 -7.01 2.28 9.47
CA LEU A 20 -7.59 2.34 10.81
C LEU A 20 -7.60 3.77 11.36
N THR A 21 -6.50 4.49 11.19
CA THR A 21 -6.38 5.89 11.64
C THR A 21 -7.37 6.81 10.92
N LEU A 22 -7.50 6.68 9.59
CA LEU A 22 -8.45 7.46 8.80
C LEU A 22 -9.90 7.14 9.21
N ASN A 23 -10.23 5.85 9.38
CA ASN A 23 -11.56 5.43 9.82
C ASN A 23 -11.91 5.98 11.20
N GLN A 24 -10.95 5.97 12.14
CA GLN A 24 -11.18 6.53 13.48
C GLN A 24 -11.43 8.03 13.42
N LYS A 25 -10.61 8.77 12.68
CA LYS A 25 -10.79 10.22 12.49
C LYS A 25 -12.10 10.56 11.79
N ALA A 26 -12.53 9.75 10.81
CA ALA A 26 -13.82 9.93 10.13
C ALA A 26 -15.00 9.74 11.10
N LYS A 27 -14.98 8.70 11.93
CA LYS A 27 -16.00 8.47 12.96
C LYS A 27 -16.06 9.61 13.98
N ASP A 28 -14.90 10.11 14.41
CA ASP A 28 -14.85 11.24 15.35
C ASP A 28 -15.39 12.51 14.71
N LEU A 29 -15.11 12.75 13.43
CA LEU A 29 -15.67 13.88 12.69
C LEU A 29 -17.19 13.78 12.54
N ASP A 30 -17.72 12.59 12.19
CA ASP A 30 -19.15 12.35 12.06
C ASP A 30 -19.87 12.59 13.40
N ARG A 31 -19.29 12.13 14.51
CA ARG A 31 -19.83 12.41 15.85
C ARG A 31 -19.86 13.91 16.13
N GLN A 32 -18.80 14.65 15.83
CA GLN A 32 -18.75 16.10 16.05
C GLN A 32 -19.77 16.84 15.18
N LYS A 33 -19.99 16.40 13.93
CA LYS A 33 -21.04 16.93 13.05
C LYS A 33 -22.44 16.72 13.64
N GLN A 34 -22.72 15.52 14.15
CA GLN A 34 -24.02 15.20 14.79
C GLN A 34 -24.23 16.00 16.07
N GLU A 35 -23.22 16.12 16.92
CA GLU A 35 -23.27 16.95 18.12
C GLU A 35 -23.52 18.42 17.78
N PHE A 36 -22.87 18.94 16.75
CA PHE A 36 -23.09 20.31 16.27
C PHE A 36 -24.53 20.50 15.79
N GLN A 37 -25.05 19.59 14.94
CA GLN A 37 -26.42 19.66 14.44
C GLN A 37 -27.43 19.64 15.59
N THR A 38 -27.26 18.76 16.57
CA THR A 38 -28.11 18.67 17.76
C THR A 38 -28.09 19.97 18.57
N LYS A 39 -26.92 20.58 18.76
CA LYS A 39 -26.77 21.85 19.47
C LYS A 39 -27.45 23.00 18.73
N VAL A 40 -27.37 23.02 17.40
CA VAL A 40 -28.07 24.04 16.58
C VAL A 40 -29.58 23.86 16.69
N GLN A 41 -30.07 22.63 16.54
CA GLN A 41 -31.53 22.35 16.65
C GLN A 41 -32.11 22.70 18.01
N ASN A 42 -31.34 22.50 19.06
CA ASN A 42 -31.75 22.79 20.44
C ASN A 42 -31.49 24.24 20.88
N ASN A 43 -31.06 25.12 19.96
CA ASN A 43 -30.64 26.50 20.27
C ASN A 43 -29.64 26.59 21.43
N ALA A 44 -28.73 25.60 21.52
CA ALA A 44 -27.80 25.49 22.64
C ALA A 44 -26.58 26.43 22.54
N TYR A 45 -26.43 27.14 21.44
CA TYR A 45 -25.38 28.15 21.30
C TYR A 45 -25.84 29.50 21.88
N LEU A 46 -24.99 30.04 22.77
CA LEU A 46 -25.26 31.33 23.42
C LEU A 46 -25.23 32.53 22.45
N THR A 47 -24.42 32.44 21.40
CA THR A 47 -24.30 33.48 20.36
C THR A 47 -24.13 32.85 18.99
N GLN A 48 -24.48 33.58 17.94
CA GLN A 48 -24.35 33.17 16.57
C GLN A 48 -22.86 33.04 16.17
N GLU A 49 -22.00 33.90 16.74
CA GLU A 49 -20.53 33.83 16.49
C GLU A 49 -19.95 32.51 16.97
N ARG A 50 -20.39 31.99 18.13
CA ARG A 50 -19.94 30.69 18.65
C ARG A 50 -20.38 29.53 17.75
N ALA A 51 -21.61 29.58 17.24
CA ALA A 51 -22.07 28.58 16.30
C ALA A 51 -21.24 28.61 14.99
N GLN A 52 -20.94 29.81 14.49
CA GLN A 52 -20.12 29.98 13.28
C GLN A 52 -18.67 29.52 13.49
N GLN A 53 -18.08 29.79 14.64
CA GLN A 53 -16.74 29.32 14.97
C GLN A 53 -16.67 27.78 15.00
N GLU A 54 -17.66 27.14 15.61
CA GLU A 54 -17.72 25.68 15.67
C GLU A 54 -17.96 25.07 14.29
N TYR A 55 -18.83 25.67 13.48
CA TYR A 55 -19.00 25.26 12.08
C TYR A 55 -17.69 25.33 11.30
N ASN A 56 -16.98 26.45 11.38
CA ASN A 56 -15.69 26.63 10.71
C ASN A 56 -14.63 25.62 11.18
N ARG A 57 -14.63 25.30 12.48
CA ARG A 57 -13.74 24.29 13.07
C ARG A 57 -14.00 22.91 12.48
N ILE A 58 -15.27 22.51 12.39
CA ILE A 58 -15.68 21.22 11.83
C ILE A 58 -15.34 21.14 10.33
N ALA A 59 -15.64 22.21 9.58
CA ALA A 59 -15.31 22.30 8.16
C ALA A 59 -13.80 22.17 7.92
N LYS A 60 -12.99 22.80 8.78
CA LYS A 60 -11.53 22.66 8.71
C LYS A 60 -11.08 21.23 9.00
N LEU A 61 -11.62 20.57 10.02
CA LEU A 61 -11.31 19.16 10.33
C LEU A 61 -11.65 18.22 9.16
N GLU A 62 -12.76 18.46 8.48
CA GLU A 62 -13.15 17.71 7.28
C GLU A 62 -12.13 17.88 6.16
N GLN A 63 -11.73 19.11 5.88
CA GLN A 63 -10.71 19.41 4.88
C GLN A 63 -9.36 18.78 5.24
N ASP A 64 -8.95 18.89 6.50
CA ASP A 64 -7.69 18.32 7.00
C ASP A 64 -7.71 16.80 6.89
N LEU A 65 -8.83 16.15 7.18
CA LEU A 65 -8.99 14.70 7.03
C LEU A 65 -8.90 14.27 5.55
N GLN A 66 -9.52 15.02 4.64
CA GLN A 66 -9.44 14.76 3.21
C GLN A 66 -8.02 14.92 2.68
N ASN A 67 -7.34 16.00 3.09
CA ASN A 67 -5.94 16.25 2.71
C ASN A 67 -5.02 15.14 3.25
N LEU A 68 -5.24 14.70 4.48
CA LEU A 68 -4.50 13.58 5.08
C LEU A 68 -4.73 12.29 4.29
N GLY A 69 -5.96 11.98 3.92
CA GLY A 69 -6.31 10.81 3.10
C GLY A 69 -5.58 10.81 1.77
N ASN A 70 -5.64 11.93 1.04
CA ASN A 70 -4.98 12.09 -0.25
C ASN A 70 -3.45 11.94 -0.13
N LYS A 71 -2.86 12.57 0.89
CA LYS A 71 -1.42 12.48 1.16
C LYS A 71 -0.99 11.03 1.43
N LEU A 72 -1.68 10.34 2.33
CA LEU A 72 -1.36 8.96 2.69
C LEU A 72 -1.56 7.99 1.53
N GLN A 73 -2.58 8.20 0.70
CA GLN A 73 -2.78 7.42 -0.52
C GLN A 73 -1.64 7.62 -1.52
N SER A 74 -1.21 8.87 -1.74
CA SER A 74 -0.08 9.18 -2.61
C SER A 74 1.24 8.55 -2.11
N GLU A 75 1.49 8.62 -0.79
CA GLU A 75 2.66 7.99 -0.19
C GLU A 75 2.64 6.47 -0.37
N LEU A 76 1.50 5.81 -0.14
CA LEU A 76 1.36 4.36 -0.34
C LEU A 76 1.56 3.95 -1.81
N MET A 77 1.04 4.73 -2.76
CA MET A 77 1.26 4.47 -4.19
C MET A 77 2.74 4.56 -4.55
N SER A 78 3.42 5.62 -4.11
CA SER A 78 4.85 5.81 -4.34
C SER A 78 5.70 4.70 -3.72
N GLU A 79 5.36 4.27 -2.50
CA GLU A 79 6.04 3.18 -1.81
C GLU A 79 5.82 1.83 -2.51
N ASN A 80 4.59 1.56 -2.98
CA ASN A 80 4.29 0.36 -3.77
C ASN A 80 5.04 0.32 -5.10
N GLU A 81 5.13 1.45 -5.80
CA GLU A 81 5.89 1.55 -7.04
C GLU A 81 7.38 1.29 -6.81
N LYS A 82 7.97 1.92 -5.79
CA LYS A 82 9.36 1.69 -5.41
C LYS A 82 9.63 0.22 -5.06
N ASN A 83 8.75 -0.41 -4.28
CA ASN A 83 8.89 -1.81 -3.90
C ASN A 83 8.73 -2.75 -5.11
N SER A 84 7.84 -2.45 -6.04
CA SER A 84 7.67 -3.20 -7.27
C SER A 84 8.91 -3.14 -8.15
N LEU A 85 9.55 -1.97 -8.26
CA LEU A 85 10.80 -1.81 -8.97
C LEU A 85 11.94 -2.61 -8.31
N GLN A 86 12.09 -2.55 -7.00
CA GLN A 86 13.09 -3.31 -6.25
C GLN A 86 12.89 -4.83 -6.41
N LEU A 87 11.63 -5.29 -6.35
CA LEU A 87 11.29 -6.70 -6.57
C LEU A 87 11.69 -7.13 -7.98
N ARG A 88 11.33 -6.34 -8.99
CA ARG A 88 11.69 -6.59 -10.38
C ARG A 88 13.20 -6.67 -10.58
N ASP A 89 13.95 -5.73 -9.99
CA ASP A 89 15.41 -5.72 -10.06
C ASP A 89 16.02 -6.96 -9.40
N SER A 90 15.47 -7.38 -8.26
CA SER A 90 15.90 -8.59 -7.54
C SER A 90 15.64 -9.86 -8.37
N ILE A 91 14.46 -9.94 -9.01
CA ILE A 91 14.11 -11.05 -9.91
C ILE A 91 15.07 -11.07 -11.11
N ASN A 92 15.31 -9.93 -11.74
CA ASN A 92 16.20 -9.82 -12.90
C ASN A 92 17.64 -10.21 -12.54
N ALA A 93 18.13 -9.78 -11.37
CA ALA A 93 19.46 -10.16 -10.89
C ALA A 93 19.56 -11.68 -10.62
N PHE A 94 18.51 -12.28 -10.06
CA PHE A 94 18.44 -13.72 -9.88
C PHE A 94 18.40 -14.47 -11.22
N LEU A 95 17.57 -14.05 -12.17
CA LEU A 95 17.44 -14.68 -13.49
C LEU A 95 18.74 -14.64 -14.29
N LYS A 96 19.49 -13.54 -14.21
CA LYS A 96 20.82 -13.46 -14.84
C LYS A 96 21.78 -14.53 -14.31
N GLU A 97 21.78 -14.75 -13.01
CA GLU A 97 22.63 -15.76 -12.39
C GLU A 97 22.15 -17.19 -12.71
N TYR A 98 20.85 -17.43 -12.56
CA TYR A 98 20.21 -18.71 -12.88
C TYR A 98 20.45 -19.11 -14.33
N ASN A 99 20.36 -18.17 -15.26
CA ASN A 99 20.52 -18.46 -16.69
C ASN A 99 21.95 -18.76 -17.11
N LYS A 100 22.96 -18.43 -16.31
CA LYS A 100 24.37 -18.85 -16.62
C LYS A 100 24.53 -20.37 -16.72
N THR A 101 23.74 -21.10 -15.95
CA THR A 101 23.77 -22.58 -15.94
C THR A 101 22.73 -23.20 -16.86
N ARG A 102 21.66 -22.51 -17.17
CA ARG A 102 20.53 -23.03 -17.97
C ARG A 102 20.65 -22.71 -19.46
N GLY A 103 21.23 -21.55 -19.80
CA GLY A 103 21.50 -21.18 -21.19
C GLY A 103 20.27 -20.86 -22.01
N TYR A 104 19.14 -20.40 -21.37
CA TYR A 104 17.97 -19.99 -22.11
C TYR A 104 18.28 -18.72 -22.93
N SER A 105 17.85 -18.70 -24.19
CA SER A 105 17.95 -17.50 -25.03
C SER A 105 16.99 -16.41 -24.60
N MET A 106 15.85 -16.79 -23.98
CA MET A 106 14.81 -15.87 -23.54
C MET A 106 14.03 -16.47 -22.36
N ILE A 107 13.72 -15.64 -21.39
CA ILE A 107 12.81 -15.97 -20.28
C ILE A 107 11.70 -14.92 -20.31
N ILE A 108 10.45 -15.36 -20.47
CA ILE A 108 9.28 -14.52 -20.65
C ILE A 108 8.40 -14.61 -19.39
N SER A 109 7.94 -13.48 -18.89
CA SER A 109 6.90 -13.42 -17.86
C SER A 109 5.56 -13.77 -18.51
N ASN A 110 4.76 -14.60 -17.85
CA ASN A 110 3.39 -14.92 -18.26
C ASN A 110 2.42 -14.42 -17.18
N THR A 111 2.19 -13.14 -17.14
CA THR A 111 1.19 -12.52 -16.29
C THR A 111 -0.01 -12.15 -17.15
N GLY A 112 -1.11 -12.81 -17.07
CA GLY A 112 -2.42 -12.76 -17.77
C GLY A 112 -2.74 -11.65 -18.80
N PHE A 113 -1.88 -10.67 -19.01
CA PHE A 113 -1.95 -9.61 -20.02
C PHE A 113 -0.74 -9.59 -20.97
N ASP A 114 0.09 -10.63 -20.94
CA ASP A 114 1.26 -10.73 -21.81
C ASP A 114 0.86 -11.19 -23.21
N ASN A 115 1.71 -10.86 -24.19
CA ASN A 115 1.51 -11.26 -25.59
C ASN A 115 1.76 -12.76 -25.86
N LEU A 116 1.95 -13.58 -24.83
CA LEU A 116 2.12 -15.01 -24.94
C LEU A 116 0.75 -15.71 -25.01
N LEU A 117 0.32 -16.07 -26.21
CA LEU A 117 -0.97 -16.71 -26.44
C LEU A 117 -0.97 -18.19 -26.10
N TYR A 118 0.18 -18.87 -26.27
CA TYR A 118 0.34 -20.29 -25.98
C TYR A 118 1.81 -20.62 -25.68
N ALA A 119 2.04 -21.48 -24.70
CA ALA A 119 3.30 -22.19 -24.48
C ALA A 119 3.00 -23.55 -23.88
N ASP A 120 3.77 -24.57 -24.27
CA ASP A 120 3.68 -25.88 -23.64
C ASP A 120 4.15 -25.79 -22.18
N SER A 121 3.53 -26.57 -21.31
CA SER A 121 3.83 -26.62 -19.87
C SER A 121 5.28 -27.04 -19.57
N ILE A 122 5.94 -27.74 -20.48
CA ILE A 122 7.36 -28.12 -20.37
C ILE A 122 8.30 -26.90 -20.30
N TYR A 123 7.86 -25.74 -20.82
CA TYR A 123 8.60 -24.49 -20.78
C TYR A 123 8.35 -23.66 -19.51
N ASN A 124 7.45 -24.13 -18.64
CA ASN A 124 7.09 -23.41 -17.42
C ASN A 124 8.11 -23.64 -16.31
N ILE A 125 9.01 -22.69 -16.13
CA ILE A 125 10.05 -22.69 -15.10
C ILE A 125 9.68 -21.89 -13.85
N THR A 126 8.45 -21.41 -13.74
CA THR A 126 7.99 -20.53 -12.63
C THR A 126 8.30 -21.13 -11.27
N ARG A 127 8.05 -22.43 -11.09
CA ARG A 127 8.28 -23.12 -9.81
C ARG A 127 9.76 -23.13 -9.44
N GLU A 128 10.64 -23.43 -10.38
CA GLU A 128 12.10 -23.45 -10.14
C GLU A 128 12.60 -22.04 -9.77
N ILE A 129 12.09 -21.01 -10.46
CA ILE A 129 12.44 -19.62 -10.18
C ILE A 129 11.95 -19.20 -8.77
N LEU A 130 10.72 -19.55 -8.38
CA LEU A 130 10.19 -19.26 -7.05
C LEU A 130 10.98 -19.97 -5.95
N GLU A 131 11.30 -21.25 -6.13
CA GLU A 131 12.10 -22.01 -5.17
C GLU A 131 13.52 -21.43 -5.03
N GLY A 132 14.14 -21.04 -6.13
CA GLY A 132 15.45 -20.41 -6.12
C GLY A 132 15.47 -19.01 -5.50
N LEU A 133 14.48 -18.19 -5.79
CA LEU A 133 14.29 -16.88 -5.16
C LEU A 133 14.08 -17.04 -3.66
N ASN A 134 13.18 -17.92 -3.25
CA ASN A 134 12.94 -18.21 -1.85
C ASN A 134 14.21 -18.72 -1.14
N ALA A 135 14.95 -19.65 -1.73
CA ALA A 135 16.20 -20.13 -1.16
C ALA A 135 17.25 -19.01 -0.99
N ARG A 136 17.34 -18.10 -1.97
CA ARG A 136 18.27 -16.96 -1.92
C ARG A 136 17.91 -15.94 -0.86
N TYR A 137 16.60 -15.68 -0.67
CA TYR A 137 16.12 -14.58 0.16
C TYR A 137 15.50 -15.02 1.51
N SER A 138 15.30 -16.35 1.73
CA SER A 138 14.81 -16.90 3.00
C SER A 138 15.93 -17.36 3.93
N SER A 139 17.20 -17.23 3.55
CA SER A 139 18.31 -17.65 4.44
C SER A 139 18.29 -16.83 5.72
N PRO A 140 18.27 -17.47 6.91
CA PRO A 140 18.29 -16.75 8.18
C PRO A 140 19.59 -15.96 8.28
N VAL A 141 19.46 -14.70 8.72
CA VAL A 141 20.62 -13.88 9.11
C VAL A 141 21.38 -14.67 10.17
N LYS A 142 22.58 -15.16 9.82
CA LYS A 142 23.53 -15.60 10.82
C LYS A 142 23.76 -14.41 11.76
N LYS A 143 23.38 -14.60 13.04
CA LYS A 143 23.68 -13.69 14.14
C LYS A 143 25.19 -13.52 14.27
#